data_e15821e17b289d17d80f1b7e8f511d28
#
_entry.id   e15821e17b289d17d80f1b7e8f511d28
#
_cell.length_a   1.000
_cell.length_b   1.000
_cell.length_c   1.000
_cell.angle_alpha   90.00
_cell.angle_beta   90.00
_cell.angle_gamma   90.00
#
_symmetry.space_group_name_H-M   'P 1'
#
loop_
_entity.id
_entity.type
_entity.pdbx_description
1 polymer ?
#
loop_
_entity_poly.entity_id
_entity_poly.type
_entity_poly.pdbx_seq_one_letter_code
_entity_poly.pdbx_strand_id
1 'polypeptide(L)'
;GLLPKHHGIVNNRFYDKSRPVDGGYAHYKMGYGRMDSTWITAVPLWNLAEFHGLKAATFFWPESDARISGALPTYHFHYSKYADYQQRVEQIMQWLNLPEVSRPRFIAGYFSLTDTVGHDEGPLSEKTKHAVQKVDALIGQLYDRIQALDIAVNLVVVSDHGMTPLDESQFIEVDTLNIPDDFLVENEGAQLLIYAREEISADEIA
;
A
#
# COMPACT_ATOMS: atom_id res chain seq x y z
N GLY A 1 4.77 10.79 -9.83
CA GLY A 1 5.20 9.90 -8.77
C GLY A 1 6.43 10.41 -8.06
N LEU A 2 6.50 10.15 -6.76
CA LEU A 2 7.64 10.48 -5.93
C LEU A 2 8.30 9.19 -5.45
N LEU A 3 9.61 9.23 -5.25
CA LEU A 3 10.36 8.14 -4.64
C LEU A 3 10.07 8.07 -3.12
N PRO A 4 10.21 6.90 -2.47
CA PRO A 4 10.01 6.72 -1.02
C PRO A 4 10.68 7.79 -0.16
N LYS A 5 11.91 8.17 -0.48
CA LYS A 5 12.65 9.22 0.22
C LYS A 5 11.99 10.60 0.16
N HIS A 6 11.05 10.82 -0.75
CA HIS A 6 10.34 12.10 -0.93
C HIS A 6 8.93 12.09 -0.34
N HIS A 7 8.26 10.92 -0.30
CA HIS A 7 6.91 10.82 0.28
C HIS A 7 6.90 10.26 1.71
N GLY A 8 8.06 9.86 2.24
CA GLY A 8 8.25 9.49 3.64
C GLY A 8 7.98 8.03 3.99
N ILE A 9 7.30 7.27 3.13
CA ILE A 9 7.01 5.85 3.38
C ILE A 9 8.05 5.00 2.66
N VAL A 10 9.01 4.49 3.42
CA VAL A 10 10.16 3.77 2.88
C VAL A 10 10.00 2.24 2.94
N ASN A 11 9.10 1.76 3.81
CA ASN A 11 8.77 0.35 3.97
C ASN A 11 7.40 0.20 4.66
N ASN A 12 6.88 -1.02 4.78
CA ASN A 12 5.67 -1.33 5.55
C ASN A 12 5.84 -1.07 7.05
N ARG A 13 7.06 -1.25 7.56
CA ARG A 13 7.47 -0.89 8.92
C ARG A 13 8.87 -0.28 8.89
N PHE A 14 9.07 0.77 9.66
CA PHE A 14 10.39 1.43 9.80
C PHE A 14 10.40 2.40 10.97
N TYR A 15 11.59 2.72 11.46
CA TYR A 15 11.79 3.82 12.41
C TYR A 15 12.16 5.11 11.65
N ASP A 16 11.61 6.24 12.09
CA ASP A 16 11.90 7.54 11.48
C ASP A 16 12.81 8.36 12.39
N LYS A 17 14.09 8.51 11.99
CA LYS A 17 15.10 9.28 12.73
C LYS A 17 14.74 10.78 12.88
N SER A 18 13.89 11.32 12.02
CA SER A 18 13.42 12.70 12.13
C SER A 18 12.35 12.90 13.22
N ARG A 19 11.86 11.80 13.82
CA ARG A 19 10.82 11.77 14.84
C ARG A 19 11.34 11.12 16.14
N PRO A 20 12.22 11.82 16.89
CA PRO A 20 12.75 11.25 18.12
C PRO A 20 11.64 11.05 19.17
N VAL A 21 11.70 9.95 19.89
CA VAL A 21 10.87 9.61 21.04
C VAL A 21 11.75 9.09 22.15
N ASP A 22 11.23 8.98 23.38
CA ASP A 22 11.98 8.40 24.48
C ASP A 22 12.46 6.97 24.13
N GLY A 23 13.75 6.73 24.22
CA GLY A 23 14.40 5.49 23.92
C GLY A 23 14.63 5.18 22.43
N GLY A 24 14.46 6.18 21.51
CA GLY A 24 14.77 5.99 20.09
C GLY A 24 13.98 6.89 19.14
N TYR A 25 13.32 6.27 18.16
CA TYR A 25 12.60 6.97 17.11
C TYR A 25 11.17 6.44 16.98
N ALA A 26 10.27 7.27 16.46
CA ALA A 26 8.90 6.84 16.19
C ALA A 26 8.89 5.71 15.14
N HIS A 27 8.05 4.72 15.39
CA HIS A 27 7.92 3.53 14.58
C HIS A 27 6.65 3.63 13.71
N TYR A 28 6.84 3.63 12.39
CA TYR A 28 5.75 3.52 11.44
C TYR A 28 5.36 2.04 11.21
N LYS A 29 4.09 1.82 11.01
CA LYS A 29 3.54 0.56 10.52
C LYS A 29 2.43 0.89 9.52
N MET A 30 2.37 0.16 8.40
CA MET A 30 1.32 0.33 7.38
C MET A 30 -0.08 0.35 8.03
N GLY A 31 -0.89 1.34 7.66
CA GLY A 31 -2.19 1.65 8.27
C GLY A 31 -2.14 2.70 9.40
N TYR A 32 -0.96 3.12 9.86
CA TYR A 32 -0.82 4.15 10.91
C TYR A 32 -1.15 5.56 10.40
N GLY A 33 -1.10 5.80 9.09
CA GLY A 33 -1.49 7.09 8.52
C GLY A 33 -2.90 7.52 8.88
N ARG A 34 -3.81 6.59 9.18
CA ARG A 34 -5.15 6.88 9.66
C ARG A 34 -5.16 7.52 11.05
N MET A 35 -4.22 7.14 11.93
CA MET A 35 -4.06 7.71 13.27
C MET A 35 -3.20 8.98 13.26
N ASP A 36 -2.16 8.98 12.43
CA ASP A 36 -1.26 10.10 12.23
C ASP A 36 -0.87 10.22 10.75
N SER A 37 -1.61 11.05 10.01
CA SER A 37 -1.37 11.25 8.59
C SER A 37 -0.09 12.03 8.26
N THR A 38 0.60 12.56 9.25
CA THR A 38 1.87 13.28 9.06
C THR A 38 3.02 12.36 8.62
N TRP A 39 2.84 11.04 8.73
CA TRP A 39 3.76 10.06 8.14
C TRP A 39 3.87 10.18 6.62
N ILE A 40 2.80 10.59 5.95
CA ILE A 40 2.73 10.69 4.50
C ILE A 40 2.96 12.16 4.12
N THR A 41 4.17 12.48 3.68
CA THR A 41 4.60 13.86 3.42
C THR A 41 4.27 14.37 2.02
N ALA A 42 3.67 13.53 1.18
CA ALA A 42 3.28 13.88 -0.19
C ALA A 42 1.77 13.78 -0.39
N VAL A 43 1.25 14.54 -1.32
CA VAL A 43 -0.18 14.52 -1.68
C VAL A 43 -0.47 13.34 -2.62
N PRO A 44 -1.29 12.35 -2.22
CA PRO A 44 -1.70 11.26 -3.09
C PRO A 44 -2.63 11.73 -4.22
N LEU A 45 -2.74 10.92 -5.28
CA LEU A 45 -3.57 11.27 -6.44
C LEU A 45 -5.05 11.52 -6.09
N TRP A 46 -5.62 10.76 -5.17
CA TRP A 46 -7.02 10.97 -4.72
C TRP A 46 -7.20 12.31 -4.00
N ASN A 47 -6.24 12.73 -3.16
CA ASN A 47 -6.31 14.04 -2.53
C ASN A 47 -6.04 15.16 -3.53
N LEU A 48 -5.13 14.95 -4.49
CA LEU A 48 -4.89 15.90 -5.56
C LEU A 48 -6.17 16.14 -6.38
N ALA A 49 -6.93 15.09 -6.70
CA ALA A 49 -8.21 15.22 -7.37
C ALA A 49 -9.19 16.07 -6.53
N GLU A 50 -9.34 15.78 -5.25
CA GLU A 50 -10.22 16.56 -4.34
C GLU A 50 -9.79 18.04 -4.25
N PHE A 51 -8.51 18.35 -4.19
CA PHE A 51 -8.01 19.72 -4.17
C PHE A 51 -8.30 20.50 -5.46
N HIS A 52 -8.50 19.79 -6.56
CA HIS A 52 -8.95 20.36 -7.82
C HIS A 52 -10.47 20.33 -8.02
N GLY A 53 -11.24 20.06 -6.95
CA GLY A 53 -12.70 20.01 -7.00
C GLY A 53 -13.29 18.77 -7.70
N LEU A 54 -12.46 17.77 -7.95
CA LEU A 54 -12.86 16.48 -8.52
C LEU A 54 -13.09 15.47 -7.41
N LYS A 55 -14.25 14.83 -7.37
CA LYS A 55 -14.52 13.77 -6.40
C LYS A 55 -13.62 12.57 -6.67
N ALA A 56 -13.04 12.02 -5.61
CA ALA A 56 -12.26 10.80 -5.63
C ALA A 56 -12.98 9.67 -4.87
N ALA A 57 -12.73 8.44 -5.29
CA ALA A 57 -13.17 7.23 -4.61
C ALA A 57 -12.00 6.26 -4.44
N THR A 58 -11.88 5.65 -3.27
CA THR A 58 -10.86 4.63 -3.00
C THR A 58 -11.48 3.41 -2.36
N PHE A 59 -11.15 2.24 -2.91
CA PHE A 59 -11.56 0.96 -2.35
C PHE A 59 -10.31 0.20 -1.92
N PHE A 60 -9.98 0.28 -0.62
CA PHE A 60 -8.90 -0.41 0.06
C PHE A 60 -7.48 -0.09 -0.44
N TRP A 61 -7.29 0.99 -1.18
CA TRP A 61 -5.94 1.41 -1.53
C TRP A 61 -5.16 1.76 -0.24
N PRO A 62 -3.93 1.28 -0.09
CA PRO A 62 -3.15 1.52 1.12
C PRO A 62 -3.12 3.00 1.51
N GLU A 63 -3.34 3.29 2.79
CA GLU A 63 -3.38 4.62 3.40
C GLU A 63 -4.42 5.59 2.82
N SER A 64 -5.32 5.14 1.93
CA SER A 64 -6.31 6.04 1.32
C SER A 64 -7.45 6.45 2.26
N ASP A 65 -7.54 5.85 3.43
CA ASP A 65 -8.45 6.20 4.51
C ASP A 65 -7.78 7.11 5.58
N ALA A 66 -6.54 7.53 5.34
CA ALA A 66 -5.84 8.54 6.12
C ALA A 66 -6.18 9.96 5.66
N ARG A 67 -6.34 10.89 6.61
CA ARG A 67 -6.62 12.31 6.34
C ARG A 67 -5.33 13.06 5.96
N ILE A 68 -4.77 12.70 4.81
CA ILE A 68 -3.50 13.26 4.33
C ILE A 68 -3.73 14.71 3.89
N SER A 69 -2.86 15.62 4.34
CA SER A 69 -2.98 17.06 4.06
C SER A 69 -4.38 17.63 4.37
N GLY A 70 -5.06 17.07 5.39
CA GLY A 70 -6.36 17.51 5.84
C GLY A 70 -7.57 17.00 5.03
N ALA A 71 -7.37 16.23 3.97
CA ALA A 71 -8.44 15.73 3.10
C ALA A 71 -8.56 14.20 3.11
N LEU A 72 -9.75 13.72 2.82
CA LEU A 72 -10.07 12.33 2.52
C LEU A 72 -10.72 12.27 1.13
N PRO A 73 -10.65 11.14 0.42
CA PRO A 73 -11.49 10.92 -0.75
C PRO A 73 -12.96 11.08 -0.39
N THR A 74 -13.77 11.64 -1.30
CA THR A 74 -15.23 11.77 -1.11
C THR A 74 -15.86 10.42 -0.75
N TYR A 75 -15.41 9.35 -1.41
CA TYR A 75 -15.82 7.98 -1.12
C TYR A 75 -14.61 7.14 -0.76
N HIS A 76 -14.62 6.51 0.41
CA HIS A 76 -13.55 5.64 0.84
C HIS A 76 -14.05 4.58 1.80
N PHE A 77 -13.30 3.49 1.90
CA PHE A 77 -13.55 2.42 2.85
C PHE A 77 -12.27 2.11 3.64
N HIS A 78 -12.43 1.85 4.93
CA HIS A 78 -11.35 1.28 5.72
C HIS A 78 -11.05 -0.13 5.24
N TYR A 79 -9.77 -0.46 5.16
CA TYR A 79 -9.33 -1.77 4.67
C TYR A 79 -9.97 -2.90 5.47
N SER A 80 -10.46 -3.90 4.76
CA SER A 80 -10.92 -5.18 5.33
C SER A 80 -10.46 -6.34 4.46
N LYS A 81 -9.71 -7.25 5.05
CA LYS A 81 -9.30 -8.50 4.38
C LYS A 81 -10.46 -9.45 4.10
N TYR A 82 -11.61 -9.25 4.75
CA TYR A 82 -12.81 -10.09 4.60
C TYR A 82 -13.74 -9.64 3.48
N ALA A 83 -13.50 -8.45 2.89
CA ALA A 83 -14.33 -7.98 1.81
C ALA A 83 -14.09 -8.77 0.53
N ASP A 84 -15.15 -9.32 -0.04
CA ASP A 84 -15.12 -10.10 -1.26
C ASP A 84 -14.59 -9.27 -2.45
N TYR A 85 -13.82 -9.90 -3.32
CA TYR A 85 -13.24 -9.24 -4.50
C TYR A 85 -14.31 -8.87 -5.54
N GLN A 86 -15.37 -9.64 -5.64
CA GLN A 86 -16.50 -9.30 -6.51
C GLN A 86 -17.19 -8.02 -6.04
N GLN A 87 -17.32 -7.82 -4.73
CA GLN A 87 -17.90 -6.59 -4.18
C GLN A 87 -17.07 -5.35 -4.52
N ARG A 88 -15.76 -5.49 -4.74
CA ARG A 88 -14.92 -4.36 -5.19
C ARG A 88 -15.31 -3.90 -6.60
N VAL A 89 -15.54 -4.86 -7.50
CA VAL A 89 -16.04 -4.58 -8.86
C VAL A 89 -17.42 -3.93 -8.78
N GLU A 90 -18.33 -4.48 -7.98
CA GLU A 90 -19.68 -3.93 -7.82
C GLU A 90 -19.66 -2.49 -7.29
N GLN A 91 -18.81 -2.21 -6.31
CA GLN A 91 -18.70 -0.88 -5.73
C GLN A 91 -18.13 0.14 -6.74
N ILE A 92 -17.13 -0.25 -7.52
CA ILE A 92 -16.59 0.61 -8.59
C ILE A 92 -17.70 0.93 -9.60
N MET A 93 -18.46 -0.07 -10.01
CA MET A 93 -19.57 0.14 -10.94
C MET A 93 -20.70 1.00 -10.34
N GLN A 94 -21.00 0.86 -9.05
CA GLN A 94 -21.94 1.73 -8.36
C GLN A 94 -21.48 3.19 -8.43
N TRP A 95 -20.20 3.47 -8.18
CA TRP A 95 -19.65 4.83 -8.27
C TRP A 95 -19.72 5.39 -9.71
N LEU A 96 -19.39 4.56 -10.70
CA LEU A 96 -19.46 4.98 -12.11
C LEU A 96 -20.90 5.27 -12.57
N ASN A 97 -21.90 4.63 -11.98
CA ASN A 97 -23.31 4.86 -12.28
C ASN A 97 -23.96 6.01 -11.48
N LEU A 98 -23.24 6.68 -10.59
CA LEU A 98 -23.76 7.85 -9.90
C LEU A 98 -24.09 8.98 -10.89
N PRO A 99 -25.05 9.87 -10.55
CA PRO A 99 -25.27 11.10 -11.30
C PRO A 99 -23.96 11.89 -11.45
N GLU A 100 -23.79 12.60 -12.54
CA GLU A 100 -22.54 13.30 -12.88
C GLU A 100 -22.01 14.19 -11.73
N VAL A 101 -22.89 14.89 -11.06
CA VAL A 101 -22.55 15.77 -9.92
C VAL A 101 -21.97 15.02 -8.71
N SER A 102 -22.29 13.72 -8.58
CA SER A 102 -21.83 12.87 -7.48
C SER A 102 -20.78 11.85 -7.92
N ARG A 103 -20.61 11.64 -9.22
CA ARG A 103 -19.72 10.64 -9.77
C ARG A 103 -18.27 11.00 -9.52
N PRO A 104 -17.44 10.11 -8.91
CA PRO A 104 -16.03 10.36 -8.79
C PRO A 104 -15.33 10.40 -10.16
N ARG A 105 -14.38 11.30 -10.31
CA ARG A 105 -13.55 11.44 -11.51
C ARG A 105 -12.23 10.68 -11.39
N PHE A 106 -11.87 10.29 -10.20
CA PHE A 106 -10.73 9.41 -9.90
C PHE A 106 -11.22 8.26 -9.02
N ILE A 107 -10.89 7.03 -9.40
CA ILE A 107 -11.22 5.83 -8.64
C ILE A 107 -9.95 4.99 -8.52
N ALA A 108 -9.58 4.61 -7.31
CA ALA A 108 -8.50 3.66 -7.04
C ALA A 108 -9.06 2.43 -6.34
N GLY A 109 -8.92 1.26 -6.97
CA GLY A 109 -9.31 -0.04 -6.42
C GLY A 109 -8.09 -0.91 -6.19
N TYR A 110 -8.02 -1.62 -5.07
CA TYR A 110 -6.92 -2.49 -4.71
C TYR A 110 -7.36 -3.95 -4.63
N PHE A 111 -6.58 -4.85 -5.25
CA PHE A 111 -6.83 -6.28 -5.30
C PHE A 111 -5.60 -7.03 -4.76
N SER A 112 -5.63 -7.42 -3.49
CA SER A 112 -4.51 -8.04 -2.77
C SER A 112 -4.42 -9.57 -2.93
N LEU A 113 -5.31 -10.21 -3.70
CA LEU A 113 -5.41 -11.68 -3.73
C LEU A 113 -4.12 -12.34 -4.21
N THR A 114 -3.50 -11.79 -5.25
CA THR A 114 -2.28 -12.35 -5.85
C THR A 114 -1.10 -12.28 -4.90
N ASP A 115 -0.98 -11.16 -4.19
CA ASP A 115 0.03 -10.94 -3.16
C ASP A 115 -0.16 -11.90 -1.99
N THR A 116 -1.37 -11.93 -1.42
CA THR A 116 -1.68 -12.80 -0.27
C THR A 116 -1.41 -14.27 -0.58
N VAL A 117 -1.91 -14.78 -1.71
CA VAL A 117 -1.70 -16.20 -2.07
C VAL A 117 -0.24 -16.47 -2.45
N GLY A 118 0.42 -15.49 -3.08
CA GLY A 118 1.84 -15.60 -3.41
C GLY A 118 2.74 -15.73 -2.18
N HIS A 119 2.43 -15.00 -1.11
CA HIS A 119 3.12 -15.12 0.17
C HIS A 119 2.86 -16.47 0.86
N ASP A 120 1.60 -16.92 0.87
CA ASP A 120 1.21 -18.14 1.59
C ASP A 120 1.66 -19.42 0.89
N GLU A 121 1.67 -19.44 -0.44
CA GLU A 121 1.81 -20.67 -1.25
C GLU A 121 3.04 -20.63 -2.19
N GLY A 122 3.72 -19.51 -2.24
CA GLY A 122 4.82 -19.26 -3.18
C GLY A 122 4.35 -18.73 -4.56
N PRO A 123 5.16 -17.87 -5.19
CA PRO A 123 4.76 -17.14 -6.41
C PRO A 123 4.55 -18.04 -7.63
N LEU A 124 5.17 -19.22 -7.67
CA LEU A 124 5.09 -20.15 -8.80
C LEU A 124 4.08 -21.28 -8.58
N SER A 125 3.33 -21.28 -7.49
CA SER A 125 2.36 -22.32 -7.15
C SER A 125 1.12 -22.28 -8.07
N GLU A 126 0.45 -23.42 -8.22
CA GLU A 126 -0.84 -23.50 -8.95
C GLU A 126 -1.92 -22.65 -8.25
N LYS A 127 -1.86 -22.49 -6.91
CA LYS A 127 -2.79 -21.62 -6.18
C LYS A 127 -2.58 -20.16 -6.55
N THR A 128 -1.34 -19.70 -6.64
CA THR A 128 -1.03 -18.32 -7.07
C THR A 128 -1.46 -18.10 -8.52
N LYS A 129 -1.25 -19.07 -9.40
CA LYS A 129 -1.74 -19.01 -10.78
C LYS A 129 -3.27 -18.89 -10.85
N HIS A 130 -4.00 -19.65 -10.04
CA HIS A 130 -5.46 -19.52 -9.94
C HIS A 130 -5.87 -18.15 -9.37
N ALA A 131 -5.11 -17.61 -8.41
CA ALA A 131 -5.37 -16.26 -7.88
C ALA A 131 -5.22 -15.19 -8.96
N VAL A 132 -4.18 -15.28 -9.80
CA VAL A 132 -3.98 -14.40 -10.97
C VAL A 132 -5.15 -14.51 -11.93
N GLN A 133 -5.56 -15.73 -12.31
CA GLN A 133 -6.71 -15.96 -13.21
C GLN A 133 -8.00 -15.37 -12.62
N LYS A 134 -8.21 -15.48 -11.32
CA LYS A 134 -9.38 -14.90 -10.65
C LYS A 134 -9.37 -13.37 -10.71
N VAL A 135 -8.23 -12.73 -10.44
CA VAL A 135 -8.10 -11.27 -10.55
C VAL A 135 -8.25 -10.80 -11.98
N ASP A 136 -7.66 -11.52 -12.95
CA ASP A 136 -7.82 -11.24 -14.38
C ASP A 136 -9.30 -11.30 -14.81
N ALA A 137 -10.03 -12.33 -14.38
CA ALA A 137 -11.46 -12.44 -14.66
C ALA A 137 -12.28 -11.28 -14.07
N LEU A 138 -11.94 -10.81 -12.86
CA LEU A 138 -12.58 -9.65 -12.22
C LEU A 138 -12.28 -8.34 -12.98
N ILE A 139 -11.04 -8.17 -13.45
CA ILE A 139 -10.64 -7.03 -14.28
C ILE A 139 -11.36 -7.08 -15.62
N GLY A 140 -11.42 -8.24 -16.27
CA GLY A 140 -12.18 -8.44 -17.52
C GLY A 140 -13.65 -8.09 -17.34
N GLN A 141 -14.29 -8.58 -16.28
CA GLN A 141 -15.68 -8.24 -15.96
C GLN A 141 -15.88 -6.73 -15.72
N LEU A 142 -14.94 -6.09 -15.01
CA LEU A 142 -14.98 -4.64 -14.82
C LEU A 142 -14.85 -3.90 -16.15
N TYR A 143 -13.89 -4.33 -16.99
CA TYR A 143 -13.67 -3.73 -18.32
C TYR A 143 -14.91 -3.82 -19.19
N ASP A 144 -15.54 -5.00 -19.33
CA ASP A 144 -16.72 -5.21 -20.15
C ASP A 144 -17.90 -4.33 -19.68
N ARG A 145 -18.06 -4.23 -18.36
CA ARG A 145 -19.12 -3.38 -17.78
C ARG A 145 -18.85 -1.88 -17.98
N ILE A 146 -17.60 -1.45 -17.94
CA ILE A 146 -17.20 -0.08 -18.26
C ILE A 146 -17.51 0.23 -19.72
N GLN A 147 -17.22 -0.68 -20.65
CA GLN A 147 -17.49 -0.48 -22.08
C GLN A 147 -19.00 -0.35 -22.38
N ALA A 148 -19.86 -0.89 -21.52
CA ALA A 148 -21.32 -0.78 -21.64
C ALA A 148 -21.88 0.54 -21.09
N LEU A 149 -21.05 1.40 -20.47
CA LEU A 149 -21.48 2.70 -19.96
C LEU A 149 -21.47 3.77 -21.08
N ASP A 150 -22.44 4.69 -21.04
CA ASP A 150 -22.46 5.87 -21.91
C ASP A 150 -21.60 7.02 -21.33
N ILE A 151 -20.41 6.70 -20.86
CA ILE A 151 -19.41 7.66 -20.37
C ILE A 151 -18.01 7.20 -20.75
N ALA A 152 -17.10 8.15 -21.00
CA ALA A 152 -15.69 7.82 -21.24
C ALA A 152 -14.99 7.50 -19.91
N VAL A 153 -14.41 6.30 -19.82
CA VAL A 153 -13.64 5.83 -18.66
C VAL A 153 -12.29 5.29 -19.14
N ASN A 154 -11.21 5.79 -18.55
CA ASN A 154 -9.89 5.20 -18.72
C ASN A 154 -9.65 4.17 -17.60
N LEU A 155 -9.42 2.92 -17.95
CA LEU A 155 -9.02 1.88 -17.01
C LEU A 155 -7.50 1.72 -17.07
N VAL A 156 -6.84 1.87 -15.93
CA VAL A 156 -5.39 1.66 -15.77
C VAL A 156 -5.18 0.53 -14.77
N VAL A 157 -4.45 -0.49 -15.18
CA VAL A 157 -4.08 -1.63 -14.32
C VAL A 157 -2.58 -1.55 -14.09
N VAL A 158 -2.18 -1.57 -12.81
CA VAL A 158 -0.77 -1.50 -12.40
C VAL A 158 -0.48 -2.55 -11.34
N SER A 159 0.75 -3.02 -11.30
CA SER A 159 1.30 -3.80 -10.19
C SER A 159 2.24 -2.90 -9.38
N ASP A 160 2.24 -3.05 -8.07
CA ASP A 160 3.15 -2.35 -7.16
C ASP A 160 4.55 -3.00 -7.17
N HIS A 161 4.62 -4.34 -7.28
CA HIS A 161 5.85 -5.13 -7.35
C HIS A 161 5.58 -6.51 -7.97
N GLY A 162 6.63 -7.25 -8.19
CA GLY A 162 6.60 -8.68 -8.47
C GLY A 162 6.85 -9.50 -7.22
N MET A 163 7.04 -10.82 -7.40
CA MET A 163 7.37 -11.75 -6.32
C MET A 163 8.31 -12.83 -6.84
N THR A 164 9.32 -13.18 -6.05
CA THR A 164 10.26 -14.25 -6.36
C THR A 164 10.29 -15.28 -5.23
N PRO A 165 10.49 -16.58 -5.51
CA PRO A 165 10.67 -17.56 -4.46
C PRO A 165 11.94 -17.27 -3.66
N LEU A 166 11.88 -17.48 -2.36
CA LEU A 166 13.05 -17.40 -1.47
C LEU A 166 13.70 -18.78 -1.39
N ASP A 167 15.02 -18.78 -1.26
CA ASP A 167 15.79 -19.99 -0.96
C ASP A 167 15.92 -20.11 0.56
N GLU A 168 15.09 -20.95 1.16
CA GLU A 168 15.04 -21.15 2.61
C GLU A 168 16.35 -21.76 3.18
N SER A 169 17.22 -22.31 2.33
CA SER A 169 18.53 -22.82 2.78
C SER A 169 19.54 -21.71 3.07
N GLN A 170 19.24 -20.47 2.68
CA GLN A 170 20.12 -19.31 2.82
C GLN A 170 19.62 -18.28 3.85
N PHE A 171 18.81 -18.70 4.80
CA PHE A 171 18.36 -17.83 5.89
C PHE A 171 19.54 -17.37 6.78
N ILE A 172 19.51 -16.08 7.10
CA ILE A 172 20.35 -15.50 8.13
C ILE A 172 19.47 -15.28 9.37
N GLU A 173 19.77 -15.99 10.44
CA GLU A 173 19.09 -15.77 11.72
C GLU A 173 19.57 -14.44 12.32
N VAL A 174 18.67 -13.48 12.52
CA VAL A 174 18.99 -12.13 13.00
C VAL A 174 19.70 -12.18 14.37
N ASP A 175 19.31 -13.11 15.24
CA ASP A 175 19.92 -13.29 16.57
C ASP A 175 21.40 -13.70 16.50
N THR A 176 21.88 -14.17 15.34
CA THR A 176 23.30 -14.51 15.13
C THR A 176 24.16 -13.31 14.73
N LEU A 177 23.54 -12.18 14.41
CA LEU A 177 24.23 -10.99 13.87
C LEU A 177 24.90 -10.13 14.95
N ASN A 178 24.89 -10.52 16.22
CA ASN A 178 25.53 -9.77 17.32
C ASN A 178 25.28 -8.25 17.25
N ILE A 179 24.06 -7.83 16.90
CA ILE A 179 23.69 -6.42 16.83
C ILE A 179 23.67 -5.86 18.27
N PRO A 180 24.39 -4.77 18.56
CA PRO A 180 24.40 -4.19 19.89
C PRO A 180 22.99 -3.73 20.35
N ASP A 181 22.73 -3.77 21.67
CA ASP A 181 21.42 -3.43 22.28
C ASP A 181 21.01 -1.95 22.09
N ASP A 182 21.96 -1.10 21.76
CA ASP A 182 21.75 0.31 21.46
C ASP A 182 21.25 0.58 20.03
N PHE A 183 21.04 -0.46 19.23
CA PHE A 183 20.40 -0.36 17.92
C PHE A 183 18.92 -0.75 17.98
N LEU A 184 18.12 -0.09 17.16
CA LEU A 184 16.75 -0.50 16.84
C LEU A 184 16.78 -1.35 15.57
N VAL A 185 16.10 -2.48 15.61
CA VAL A 185 16.07 -3.43 14.49
C VAL A 185 14.63 -3.61 14.05
N GLU A 186 14.39 -3.46 12.75
CA GLU A 186 13.13 -3.83 12.09
C GLU A 186 13.40 -4.93 11.07
N ASN A 187 12.85 -6.10 11.32
CA ASN A 187 12.98 -7.26 10.44
C ASN A 187 11.71 -7.42 9.61
N GLU A 188 11.83 -7.21 8.31
CA GLU A 188 10.76 -7.37 7.30
C GLU A 188 10.97 -8.62 6.43
N GLY A 189 11.67 -9.62 6.96
CA GLY A 189 11.94 -10.88 6.27
C GLY A 189 13.09 -10.75 5.25
N ALA A 190 12.82 -10.23 4.06
CA ALA A 190 13.83 -10.03 3.02
C ALA A 190 14.72 -8.80 3.23
N GLN A 191 14.40 -7.96 4.20
CA GLN A 191 15.12 -6.74 4.55
C GLN A 191 15.29 -6.64 6.06
N LEU A 192 16.46 -6.26 6.50
CA LEU A 192 16.76 -5.91 7.89
C LEU A 192 17.15 -4.43 7.93
N LEU A 193 16.36 -3.61 8.64
CA LEU A 193 16.64 -2.21 8.85
C LEU A 193 17.23 -2.04 10.25
N ILE A 194 18.43 -1.45 10.34
CA ILE A 194 19.15 -1.25 11.59
C ILE A 194 19.35 0.24 11.80
N TYR A 195 18.99 0.74 12.97
CA TYR A 195 19.05 2.16 13.32
C TYR A 195 19.85 2.33 14.60
N ALA A 196 20.91 3.12 14.57
CA ALA A 196 21.55 3.58 15.79
C ALA A 196 20.59 4.48 16.57
N ARG A 197 20.46 4.29 17.89
CA ARG A 197 19.62 5.13 18.76
C ARG A 197 20.17 6.55 18.91
N GLU A 198 21.49 6.69 18.81
CA GLU A 198 22.22 7.96 18.82
C GLU A 198 22.92 8.17 17.49
N GLU A 199 23.33 9.40 17.21
CA GLU A 199 24.20 9.66 16.07
C GLU A 199 25.55 9.01 16.29
N ILE A 200 25.89 8.05 15.45
CA ILE A 200 27.22 7.42 15.41
C ILE A 200 27.96 7.88 14.16
N SER A 201 29.26 8.01 14.27
CA SER A 201 30.10 8.37 13.12
C SER A 201 30.21 7.19 12.15
N ALA A 202 30.48 7.48 10.87
CA ALA A 202 30.67 6.44 9.86
C ALA A 202 31.84 5.48 10.22
N ASP A 203 32.80 5.95 11.00
CA ASP A 203 33.98 5.17 11.43
C ASP A 203 33.63 4.18 12.56
N GLU A 204 32.50 4.36 13.25
CA GLU A 204 32.01 3.44 14.30
C GLU A 204 31.14 2.32 13.74
N ILE A 205 30.80 2.36 12.45
CA ILE A 205 29.98 1.34 11.75
C ILE A 205 30.88 0.27 11.08
N ALA A 206 32.19 0.49 10.99
CA ALA A 206 33.15 -0.34 10.26
C ALA A 206 33.56 -1.63 10.98
#